data_fc15b0ebf43e51be8488436afe8b0663
#
_entry.id   fc15b0ebf43e51be8488436afe8b0663
#
_cell.length_a   1.000
_cell.length_b   1.000
_cell.length_c   1.000
_cell.angle_alpha   90.00
_cell.angle_beta   90.00
_cell.angle_gamma   90.00
#
_symmetry.space_group_name_H-M   'P 1'
#
loop_
_entity.id
_entity.type
_entity.pdbx_description
1 polymer ?
#
loop_
_entity_poly.entity_id
_entity_poly.type
_entity_poly.pdbx_seq_one_letter_code
_entity_poly.pdbx_strand_id
1 'polypeptide(L)'
;MPEKSKSFEMVEGLRLGLDRIKGEDGIIGYILRDVKSASIDIRDPSKIIDYAVLSSTALESGESVSEVFGLGDVSSVVVEGKDVKVLLIPIGSSRVSVFMRRDVDHEKVYKDL
;
A
#
# COMPACT_ATOMS: atom_id res chain seq x y z
N MET A 1 -5.50 17.14 -21.06
CA MET A 1 -4.23 17.28 -20.32
C MET A 1 -3.59 15.91 -20.18
N PRO A 2 -2.55 15.61 -20.95
CA PRO A 2 -1.96 14.26 -20.97
C PRO A 2 -1.49 13.78 -19.60
N GLU A 3 -0.86 14.65 -18.82
CA GLU A 3 -0.33 14.25 -17.51
C GLU A 3 -1.42 13.92 -16.50
N LYS A 4 -2.51 14.67 -16.49
CA LYS A 4 -3.66 14.38 -15.61
C LYS A 4 -4.33 13.07 -16.02
N SER A 5 -4.45 12.82 -17.32
CA SER A 5 -5.02 11.59 -17.83
C SER A 5 -4.16 10.39 -17.45
N LYS A 6 -2.83 10.50 -17.57
CA LYS A 6 -1.91 9.43 -17.20
C LYS A 6 -1.96 9.14 -15.70
N SER A 7 -1.98 10.16 -14.85
CA SER A 7 -2.10 9.99 -13.40
C SER A 7 -3.42 9.33 -13.03
N PHE A 8 -4.51 9.75 -13.66
CA PHE A 8 -5.82 9.15 -13.43
C PHE A 8 -5.84 7.68 -13.86
N GLU A 9 -5.32 7.37 -15.04
CA GLU A 9 -5.26 6.01 -15.56
C GLU A 9 -4.41 5.11 -14.68
N MET A 10 -3.29 5.61 -14.15
CA MET A 10 -2.43 4.86 -13.25
C MET A 10 -3.14 4.54 -11.94
N VAL A 11 -3.82 5.52 -11.34
CA VAL A 11 -4.58 5.33 -10.11
C VAL A 11 -5.72 4.33 -10.32
N GLU A 12 -6.45 4.46 -11.42
CA GLU A 12 -7.52 3.52 -11.75
C GLU A 12 -6.99 2.09 -11.97
N GLY A 13 -5.85 1.97 -12.65
CA GLY A 13 -5.20 0.67 -12.84
C GLY A 13 -4.78 0.02 -11.53
N LEU A 14 -4.22 0.81 -10.60
CA LEU A 14 -3.86 0.35 -9.27
C LEU A 14 -5.09 -0.10 -8.49
N ARG A 15 -6.17 0.70 -8.53
CA ARG A 15 -7.40 0.37 -7.83
C ARG A 15 -8.01 -0.93 -8.34
N LEU A 16 -8.02 -1.14 -9.66
CA LEU A 16 -8.51 -2.38 -10.25
C LEU A 16 -7.67 -3.59 -9.83
N GLY A 17 -6.34 -3.42 -9.81
CA GLY A 17 -5.43 -4.47 -9.33
C GLY A 17 -5.66 -4.80 -7.86
N LEU A 18 -5.85 -3.78 -7.03
CA LEU A 18 -6.12 -3.96 -5.61
C LEU A 18 -7.48 -4.63 -5.36
N ASP A 19 -8.51 -4.24 -6.11
CA ASP A 19 -9.82 -4.87 -6.02
C ASP A 19 -9.76 -6.36 -6.39
N ARG A 20 -8.91 -6.71 -7.33
CA ARG A 20 -8.70 -8.11 -7.70
C ARG A 20 -7.97 -8.88 -6.60
N ILE A 21 -6.93 -8.27 -6.04
CA ILE A 21 -6.10 -8.88 -4.99
C ILE A 21 -6.90 -9.09 -3.71
N LYS A 22 -7.76 -8.16 -3.34
CA LYS A 22 -8.53 -8.26 -2.08
C LYS A 22 -9.40 -9.51 -2.01
N GLY A 23 -9.73 -10.12 -3.14
CA GLY A 23 -10.47 -11.37 -3.19
C GLY A 23 -9.64 -12.61 -2.89
N GLU A 24 -8.30 -12.48 -2.84
CA GLU A 24 -7.42 -13.60 -2.57
C GLU A 24 -7.44 -13.97 -1.08
N ASP A 25 -7.20 -15.24 -0.80
CA ASP A 25 -7.16 -15.74 0.56
C ASP A 25 -6.06 -15.04 1.36
N GLY A 26 -6.40 -14.63 2.58
CA GLY A 26 -5.47 -13.99 3.49
C GLY A 26 -5.34 -12.48 3.33
N ILE A 27 -5.91 -11.88 2.30
CA ILE A 27 -5.89 -10.43 2.15
C ILE A 27 -6.97 -9.81 3.04
N ILE A 28 -6.56 -8.89 3.90
CA ILE A 28 -7.44 -8.21 4.85
C ILE A 28 -8.04 -6.96 4.22
N GLY A 29 -7.28 -6.29 3.37
CA GLY A 29 -7.75 -5.09 2.69
C GLY A 29 -6.63 -4.23 2.19
N TYR A 30 -6.97 -3.04 1.70
CA TYR A 30 -5.99 -2.09 1.19
C TYR A 30 -6.40 -0.66 1.46
N ILE A 31 -5.39 0.22 1.40
CA ILE A 31 -5.57 1.66 1.35
C ILE A 31 -4.77 2.17 0.15
N LEU A 32 -5.44 2.84 -0.77
CA LEU A 32 -4.81 3.55 -1.86
C LEU A 32 -5.03 5.05 -1.64
N ARG A 33 -3.95 5.78 -1.41
CA ARG A 33 -4.02 7.21 -1.18
C ARG A 33 -3.27 7.96 -2.28
N ASP A 34 -3.91 8.96 -2.84
CA ASP A 34 -3.33 9.90 -3.78
C ASP A 34 -3.41 11.30 -3.16
N VAL A 35 -2.91 12.32 -3.88
CA VAL A 35 -2.84 13.70 -3.37
C VAL A 35 -4.19 14.23 -2.89
N LYS A 36 -5.28 13.90 -3.60
CA LYS A 36 -6.61 14.43 -3.33
C LYS A 36 -7.66 13.40 -2.96
N SER A 37 -7.30 12.13 -2.93
CA SER A 37 -8.29 11.08 -2.72
C SER A 37 -7.71 9.89 -2.00
N ALA A 38 -8.58 9.10 -1.41
CA ALA A 38 -8.21 7.83 -0.81
C ALA A 38 -9.30 6.80 -1.12
N SER A 39 -8.87 5.59 -1.46
CA SER A 39 -9.74 4.45 -1.59
C SER A 39 -9.37 3.46 -0.50
N ILE A 40 -10.32 3.13 0.35
CA ILE A 40 -10.10 2.28 1.52
C ILE A 40 -11.06 1.12 1.46
N ASP A 41 -10.52 -0.09 1.50
CA ASP A 41 -11.32 -1.30 1.54
C ASP A 41 -10.70 -2.25 2.57
N ILE A 42 -11.17 -2.16 3.79
CA ILE A 42 -10.72 -2.95 4.92
C ILE A 42 -11.93 -3.74 5.45
N ARG A 43 -11.76 -5.04 5.63
CA ARG A 43 -12.87 -5.93 6.06
C ARG A 43 -13.49 -5.54 7.39
N ASP A 44 -12.68 -5.10 8.34
CA ASP A 44 -13.15 -4.64 9.64
C ASP A 44 -13.06 -3.12 9.71
N PRO A 45 -14.20 -2.39 9.58
CA PRO A 45 -14.16 -0.93 9.59
C PRO A 45 -13.58 -0.32 10.86
N SER A 46 -13.62 -1.01 11.98
CA SER A 46 -13.06 -0.54 13.24
C SER A 46 -11.54 -0.42 13.20
N LYS A 47 -10.88 -1.05 12.22
CA LYS A 47 -9.43 -1.02 12.06
C LYS A 47 -8.93 0.05 11.12
N ILE A 48 -9.82 0.77 10.43
CA ILE A 48 -9.43 1.72 9.38
C ILE A 48 -8.48 2.79 9.89
N ILE A 49 -8.79 3.41 11.02
CA ILE A 49 -7.98 4.49 11.58
C ILE A 49 -6.60 3.96 11.97
N ASP A 50 -6.55 2.84 12.69
CA ASP A 50 -5.29 2.24 13.12
C ASP A 50 -4.42 1.88 11.93
N TYR A 51 -4.99 1.28 10.91
CA TYR A 51 -4.26 0.89 9.71
C TYR A 51 -3.79 2.09 8.89
N ALA A 52 -4.57 3.16 8.83
CA ALA A 52 -4.15 4.39 8.17
C ALA A 52 -2.93 5.02 8.86
N VAL A 53 -2.95 5.08 10.19
CA VAL A 53 -1.83 5.61 10.98
C VAL A 53 -0.60 4.72 10.82
N LEU A 54 -0.78 3.41 10.92
CA LEU A 54 0.30 2.44 10.71
C LEU A 54 0.94 2.63 9.34
N SER A 55 0.13 2.76 8.30
CA SER A 55 0.62 2.94 6.92
C SER A 55 1.49 4.18 6.78
N SER A 56 1.01 5.32 7.24
CA SER A 56 1.75 6.59 7.15
C SER A 56 3.06 6.53 7.92
N THR A 57 2.99 6.05 9.16
CA THR A 57 4.17 5.99 10.04
C THR A 57 5.22 5.04 9.50
N ALA A 58 4.82 3.87 9.05
CA ALA A 58 5.75 2.87 8.53
C ALA A 58 6.45 3.35 7.25
N LEU A 59 5.71 3.96 6.34
CA LEU A 59 6.29 4.45 5.09
C LEU A 59 7.26 5.61 5.35
N GLU A 60 6.87 6.58 6.16
CA GLU A 60 7.74 7.70 6.54
C GLU A 60 9.02 7.21 7.21
N SER A 61 8.92 6.22 8.09
CA SER A 61 10.07 5.63 8.75
C SER A 61 11.01 4.96 7.76
N GLY A 62 10.47 4.21 6.80
CA GLY A 62 11.25 3.57 5.74
C GLY A 62 11.97 4.59 4.86
N GLU A 63 11.29 5.67 4.50
CA GLU A 63 11.87 6.74 3.71
C GLU A 63 12.99 7.48 4.48
N SER A 64 12.79 7.70 5.78
CA SER A 64 13.82 8.31 6.64
C SER A 64 15.07 7.44 6.75
N VAL A 65 14.90 6.13 6.92
CA VAL A 65 16.02 5.19 6.96
C VAL A 65 16.78 5.22 5.63
N SER A 66 16.05 5.21 4.52
CA SER A 66 16.65 5.26 3.19
C SER A 66 17.48 6.54 3.00
N GLU A 67 16.96 7.67 3.46
CA GLU A 67 17.67 8.95 3.36
C GLU A 67 18.96 8.95 4.19
N VAL A 68 18.87 8.50 5.45
CA VAL A 68 20.01 8.47 6.37
C VAL A 68 21.14 7.59 5.83
N PHE A 69 20.82 6.47 5.24
CA PHE A 69 21.81 5.49 4.76
C PHE A 69 22.11 5.60 3.27
N GLY A 70 21.53 6.57 2.57
CA GLY A 70 21.81 6.79 1.15
C GLY A 70 21.35 5.65 0.25
N LEU A 71 20.24 5.01 0.57
CA LEU A 71 19.74 3.85 -0.18
C LEU A 71 19.00 4.22 -1.47
N GLY A 72 18.72 5.50 -1.70
CA GLY A 72 17.93 5.95 -2.85
C GLY A 72 16.43 5.88 -2.59
N ASP A 73 15.65 5.77 -3.66
CA ASP A 73 14.20 5.71 -3.55
C ASP A 73 13.72 4.41 -2.92
N VAL A 74 12.72 4.50 -2.07
CA VAL A 74 12.11 3.34 -1.43
C VAL A 74 11.17 2.66 -2.43
N SER A 75 11.40 1.38 -2.72
CA SER A 75 10.54 0.59 -3.58
C SER A 75 9.36 0.00 -2.81
N SER A 76 9.61 -0.44 -1.58
CA SER A 76 8.57 -0.97 -0.71
C SER A 76 9.05 -1.01 0.73
N VAL A 77 8.09 -1.07 1.63
CA VAL A 77 8.34 -1.30 3.06
C VAL A 77 7.41 -2.42 3.50
N VAL A 78 7.93 -3.38 4.25
CA VAL A 78 7.12 -4.45 4.83
C VAL A 78 7.25 -4.38 6.34
N VAL A 79 6.12 -4.37 7.02
CA VAL A 79 6.08 -4.48 8.48
C VAL A 79 5.36 -5.77 8.83
N GLU A 80 6.06 -6.69 9.48
CA GLU A 80 5.49 -7.96 9.89
C GLU A 80 5.18 -7.94 11.37
N GLY A 81 3.89 -8.07 11.69
CA GLY A 81 3.44 -8.24 13.05
C GLY A 81 3.27 -9.72 13.39
N LYS A 82 2.63 -9.98 14.53
CA LYS A 82 2.39 -11.34 14.98
C LYS A 82 1.44 -12.12 14.05
N ASP A 83 0.33 -11.49 13.68
CA ASP A 83 -0.74 -12.13 12.90
C ASP A 83 -0.98 -11.46 11.55
N VAL A 84 -0.60 -10.20 11.42
CA VAL A 84 -0.86 -9.35 10.26
C VAL A 84 0.44 -8.72 9.81
N LYS A 85 0.62 -8.59 8.50
CA LYS A 85 1.69 -7.78 7.94
C LYS A 85 1.11 -6.80 6.92
N VAL A 86 1.85 -5.73 6.67
CA VAL A 86 1.48 -4.71 5.70
C VAL A 86 2.61 -4.51 4.71
N LEU A 87 2.24 -4.46 3.44
CA LEU A 87 3.13 -4.11 2.34
C LEU A 87 2.80 -2.70 1.89
N LEU A 88 3.79 -1.81 1.94
CA LEU A 88 3.63 -0.40 1.60
C LEU A 88 4.48 -0.09 0.38
N ILE A 89 3.85 0.52 -0.63
CA ILE A 89 4.49 0.78 -1.91
C ILE A 89 4.22 2.23 -2.31
N PRO A 90 5.26 3.09 -2.36
CA PRO A 90 5.12 4.42 -2.95
C PRO A 90 5.19 4.29 -4.47
N ILE A 91 4.18 4.81 -5.17
CA ILE A 91 4.14 4.81 -6.63
C ILE A 91 3.81 6.23 -7.09
N GLY A 92 4.82 6.97 -7.52
CA GLY A 92 4.64 8.38 -7.87
C GLY A 92 4.13 9.17 -6.67
N SER A 93 3.02 9.88 -6.86
CA SER A 93 2.34 10.61 -5.78
C SER A 93 1.38 9.74 -4.96
N SER A 94 1.20 8.49 -5.37
CA SER A 94 0.29 7.56 -4.71
C SER A 94 1.01 6.73 -3.66
N ARG A 95 0.25 6.29 -2.66
CA ARG A 95 0.74 5.42 -1.58
C ARG A 95 -0.21 4.24 -1.47
N VAL A 96 0.33 3.05 -1.65
CA VAL A 96 -0.45 1.81 -1.60
C VAL A 96 -0.07 1.06 -0.33
N SER A 97 -1.07 0.60 0.41
CA SER A 97 -0.88 -0.25 1.57
C SER A 97 -1.78 -1.47 1.42
N VAL A 98 -1.20 -2.66 1.47
CA VAL A 98 -1.96 -3.91 1.42
C VAL A 98 -1.77 -4.64 2.75
N PHE A 99 -2.86 -4.91 3.43
CA PHE A 99 -2.89 -5.60 4.71
C PHE A 99 -3.25 -7.06 4.49
N MET A 100 -2.50 -7.95 5.08
CA MET A 100 -2.65 -9.39 4.84
C MET A 100 -2.29 -10.18 6.08
N ARG A 101 -2.74 -11.45 6.15
CA ARG A 101 -2.26 -12.37 7.16
C ARG A 101 -0.75 -12.55 6.99
N ARG A 102 -0.07 -12.82 8.08
CA ARG A 102 1.38 -12.94 8.08
C ARG A 102 1.89 -14.04 7.15
N ASP A 103 1.12 -15.09 6.93
CA ASP A 103 1.50 -16.23 6.10
C ASP A 103 1.39 -15.98 4.59
N VAL A 104 0.81 -14.85 4.18
CA VAL A 104 0.69 -14.49 2.76
C VAL A 104 2.06 -14.08 2.20
N ASP A 105 2.35 -14.52 0.98
CA ASP A 105 3.57 -14.12 0.27
C ASP A 105 3.43 -12.69 -0.26
N HIS A 106 4.03 -11.73 0.43
CA HIS A 106 3.92 -10.33 0.03
C HIS A 106 4.68 -10.01 -1.26
N GLU A 107 5.70 -10.81 -1.63
CA GLU A 107 6.38 -10.60 -2.91
C GLU A 107 5.48 -10.93 -4.08
N LYS A 108 4.67 -11.97 -3.94
CA LYS A 108 3.67 -12.30 -4.96
C LYS A 108 2.62 -11.20 -5.07
N VAL A 109 2.17 -10.67 -3.93
CA VAL A 109 1.22 -9.54 -3.92
C VAL A 109 1.82 -8.33 -4.64
N TYR A 110 3.08 -8.02 -4.35
CA TYR A 110 3.79 -6.92 -5.01
C TYR A 110 3.81 -7.10 -6.53
N LYS A 111 4.10 -8.30 -7.00
CA LYS A 111 4.17 -8.60 -8.44
C LYS A 111 2.80 -8.52 -9.12
N ASP A 112 1.73 -8.84 -8.40
CA ASP A 112 0.38 -8.86 -8.95
C ASP A 112 -0.24 -7.44 -9.02
N LEU A 113 0.41 -6.46 -8.43
CA LEU A 113 0.04 -5.06 -8.58
C LEU A 113 0.66 -4.48 -9.87
#